data_b00f3051747ece17ae7161f8925091f8
#
_entry.id   b00f3051747ece17ae7161f8925091f8
#
_cell.length_a   1.000
_cell.length_b   1.000
_cell.length_c   1.000
_cell.angle_alpha   90.00
_cell.angle_beta   90.00
_cell.angle_gamma   90.00
#
_symmetry.space_group_name_H-M   'P 1'
#
loop_
_entity.id
_entity.type
_entity.pdbx_description
1 polymer ?
#
loop_
_entity_poly.entity_id
_entity_poly.type
_entity_poly.pdbx_seq_one_letter_code
_entity_poly.pdbx_strand_id
1 'polypeptide(L)'
;MRSFMVSRGCPYKCAYCFNHKYNMLYKGLGPLHQRMSVGRVIAELRDLKARYPTQFIKFYDDIFVLKDDEWLDEFSERYPAEVGVPFHCLMRANLLTESVLLKLKKAGLASLSMSIESGDDHVRNNVLKRNMSRKTLKDAFALCASHDIPTFSNTIYGVPGTTLDQDIGSLDLNIECGVTFGEFPLFFPYPRTELAAYAMEQGAFDGDFDSLHMSYQAGSPLKCFSKREKMRQKNLSLLSTVCLMIPALRPLVVNILIHLPLSGLYFYLYYIVKAYIIKTRIYPMKLSLKDALRSIWESFTLERFKHTEEAFKQALGGERRR
;
A
#
# COMPACT_ATOMS: atom_id res chain seq x y z
N MET A 1 -10.83 -0.48 14.70
CA MET A 1 -9.42 -0.59 14.30
C MET A 1 -8.64 0.57 14.87
N ARG A 2 -7.42 0.33 15.33
CA ARG A 2 -6.47 1.36 15.78
C ARG A 2 -5.17 1.20 15.02
N SER A 3 -4.52 2.31 14.69
CA SER A 3 -3.19 2.32 14.08
C SER A 3 -2.14 2.53 15.16
N PHE A 4 -1.02 1.80 15.06
CA PHE A 4 0.08 1.88 16.00
C PHE A 4 1.41 1.76 15.25
N MET A 5 2.46 2.40 15.73
CA MET A 5 3.81 2.28 15.17
C MET A 5 4.75 1.76 16.24
N VAL A 6 5.43 0.68 15.92
CA VAL A 6 6.44 0.03 16.79
C VAL A 6 7.84 0.52 16.45
N SER A 7 8.05 0.84 15.18
CA SER A 7 9.34 1.22 14.63
C SER A 7 9.23 2.41 13.70
N ARG A 8 10.34 3.00 13.37
CA ARG A 8 10.47 4.02 12.34
C ARG A 8 11.77 3.84 11.56
N GLY A 9 11.74 4.27 10.29
CA GLY A 9 12.86 4.23 9.37
C GLY A 9 12.95 2.91 8.60
N CYS A 10 13.60 2.97 7.46
CA CYS A 10 13.77 1.86 6.54
C CYS A 10 15.17 1.93 5.91
N PRO A 11 16.00 0.86 5.96
CA PRO A 11 17.35 0.89 5.40
C PRO A 11 17.38 0.81 3.86
N TYR A 12 16.25 0.58 3.21
CA TYR A 12 16.15 0.44 1.77
C TYR A 12 16.09 1.79 1.06
N LYS A 13 16.48 1.80 -0.23
CA LYS A 13 16.62 3.02 -1.05
C LYS A 13 15.69 2.98 -2.27
N CYS A 14 14.40 2.64 -2.07
CA CYS A 14 13.43 2.65 -3.16
C CYS A 14 13.25 4.07 -3.70
N ALA A 15 13.32 4.26 -5.02
CA ALA A 15 13.36 5.57 -5.68
C ALA A 15 12.10 6.42 -5.47
N TYR A 16 10.96 5.79 -5.24
CA TYR A 16 9.66 6.45 -4.99
C TYR A 16 9.44 6.84 -3.52
N CYS A 17 10.32 6.39 -2.59
CA CYS A 17 10.13 6.55 -1.15
C CYS A 17 11.00 7.65 -0.58
N PHE A 18 10.45 8.47 0.31
CA PHE A 18 11.20 9.55 0.95
C PHE A 18 12.16 9.05 2.07
N ASN A 19 12.02 7.81 2.55
CA ASN A 19 12.83 7.29 3.66
C ASN A 19 14.34 7.38 3.41
N HIS A 20 14.79 7.19 2.15
CA HIS A 20 16.21 7.34 1.85
C HIS A 20 16.71 8.79 2.03
N LYS A 21 15.89 9.80 1.76
CA LYS A 21 16.23 11.21 2.04
C LYS A 21 16.22 11.50 3.53
N TYR A 22 15.25 10.93 4.24
CA TYR A 22 15.19 11.00 5.69
C TYR A 22 16.46 10.41 6.33
N ASN A 23 16.88 9.24 5.87
CA ASN A 23 18.12 8.58 6.30
C ASN A 23 19.37 9.43 6.04
N MET A 24 19.40 10.22 4.96
CA MET A 24 20.50 11.15 4.68
C MET A 24 20.53 12.32 5.67
N LEU A 25 19.37 12.87 6.03
CA LEU A 25 19.26 13.98 7.00
C LEU A 25 19.70 13.56 8.40
N TYR A 26 19.44 12.31 8.77
CA TYR A 26 19.78 11.77 10.11
C TYR A 26 21.03 10.87 10.08
N LYS A 27 21.88 10.98 9.04
CA LYS A 27 23.10 10.20 8.94
C LYS A 27 24.03 10.48 10.13
N GLY A 28 24.42 9.41 10.84
CA GLY A 28 25.30 9.50 12.02
C GLY A 28 24.59 9.84 13.34
N LEU A 29 23.27 10.08 13.32
CA LEU A 29 22.50 10.42 14.53
C LEU A 29 21.79 9.21 15.15
N GLY A 30 22.08 8.00 14.67
CA GLY A 30 21.52 6.75 15.19
C GLY A 30 21.31 5.70 14.10
N PRO A 31 20.72 4.54 14.45
CA PRO A 31 20.44 3.49 13.50
C PRO A 31 19.32 3.89 12.52
N LEU A 32 19.41 3.40 11.26
CA LEU A 32 18.43 3.68 10.19
C LEU A 32 17.05 3.10 10.47
N HIS A 33 16.95 2.13 11.36
CA HIS A 33 15.72 1.54 11.83
C HIS A 33 15.75 1.50 13.35
N GLN A 34 14.79 2.15 13.97
CA GLN A 34 14.64 2.21 15.42
C GLN A 34 13.33 1.53 15.81
N ARG A 35 13.39 0.65 16.79
CA ARG A 35 12.26 -0.15 17.25
C ARG A 35 12.10 -0.03 18.77
N MET A 36 10.87 0.07 19.24
CA MET A 36 10.56 0.00 20.66
C MET A 36 10.87 -1.38 21.20
N SER A 37 11.21 -1.50 22.49
CA SER A 37 11.25 -2.82 23.17
C SER A 37 9.85 -3.47 23.18
N VAL A 38 9.80 -4.79 23.19
CA VAL A 38 8.53 -5.53 23.27
C VAL A 38 7.73 -5.14 24.51
N GLY A 39 8.40 -5.01 25.65
CA GLY A 39 7.76 -4.57 26.90
C GLY A 39 7.06 -3.21 26.77
N ARG A 40 7.69 -2.24 26.09
CA ARG A 40 7.07 -0.93 25.83
C ARG A 40 5.87 -1.04 24.88
N VAL A 41 6.00 -1.78 23.78
CA VAL A 41 4.89 -2.02 22.83
C VAL A 41 3.69 -2.61 23.54
N ILE A 42 3.89 -3.64 24.37
CA ILE A 42 2.82 -4.29 25.12
C ILE A 42 2.17 -3.33 26.11
N ALA A 43 2.97 -2.57 26.88
CA ALA A 43 2.45 -1.61 27.85
C ALA A 43 1.57 -0.54 27.18
N GLU A 44 2.04 0.06 26.07
CA GLU A 44 1.28 1.08 25.33
C GLU A 44 0.00 0.49 24.70
N LEU A 45 0.04 -0.74 24.18
CA LEU A 45 -1.14 -1.40 23.59
C LEU A 45 -2.17 -1.83 24.66
N ARG A 46 -1.73 -2.25 25.85
CA ARG A 46 -2.62 -2.52 26.98
C ARG A 46 -3.33 -1.24 27.44
N ASP A 47 -2.61 -0.14 27.57
CA ASP A 47 -3.19 1.16 27.90
C ASP A 47 -4.20 1.61 26.82
N LEU A 48 -3.84 1.46 25.53
CA LEU A 48 -4.73 1.74 24.41
C LEU A 48 -6.03 0.92 24.48
N LYS A 49 -5.94 -0.38 24.78
CA LYS A 49 -7.10 -1.27 24.94
C LYS A 49 -7.97 -0.88 26.14
N ALA A 50 -7.35 -0.47 27.23
CA ALA A 50 -8.08 -0.05 28.44
C ALA A 50 -8.90 1.22 28.20
N ARG A 51 -8.38 2.15 27.41
CA ARG A 51 -9.05 3.44 27.11
C ARG A 51 -10.04 3.37 25.95
N TYR A 52 -9.81 2.49 24.98
CA TYR A 52 -10.58 2.49 23.73
C TYR A 52 -10.97 1.08 23.29
N PRO A 53 -12.21 0.87 22.81
CA PRO A 53 -12.60 -0.38 22.15
C PRO A 53 -11.67 -0.68 20.97
N THR A 54 -10.94 -1.81 21.04
CA THR A 54 -9.92 -2.17 20.05
C THR A 54 -10.11 -3.62 19.61
N GLN A 55 -10.67 -3.81 18.40
CA GLN A 55 -10.90 -5.13 17.81
C GLN A 55 -9.77 -5.57 16.89
N PHE A 56 -8.98 -4.60 16.37
CA PHE A 56 -7.95 -4.83 15.37
C PHE A 56 -6.88 -3.76 15.45
N ILE A 57 -5.61 -4.16 15.30
CA ILE A 57 -4.46 -3.24 15.26
C ILE A 57 -3.85 -3.28 13.86
N LYS A 58 -3.63 -2.11 13.28
CA LYS A 58 -2.80 -1.94 12.10
C LYS A 58 -1.46 -1.37 12.52
N PHE A 59 -0.42 -2.18 12.47
CA PHE A 59 0.95 -1.67 12.59
C PHE A 59 1.32 -0.93 11.31
N TYR A 60 1.64 0.36 11.46
CA TYR A 60 1.86 1.29 10.35
C TYR A 60 3.34 1.64 10.19
N ASP A 61 4.18 0.65 10.40
CA ASP A 61 5.62 0.76 10.30
C ASP A 61 6.08 0.81 8.84
N ASP A 62 7.21 1.46 8.58
CA ASP A 62 7.89 1.37 7.27
C ASP A 62 8.28 -0.08 6.94
N ILE A 63 8.73 -0.81 7.94
CA ILE A 63 8.94 -2.26 7.94
C ILE A 63 8.77 -2.76 9.38
N PHE A 64 7.84 -3.68 9.61
CA PHE A 64 7.57 -4.18 10.94
C PHE A 64 8.67 -5.13 11.46
N VAL A 65 9.16 -6.04 10.61
CA VAL A 65 10.24 -6.98 10.91
C VAL A 65 11.35 -6.86 9.88
N LEU A 66 12.59 -6.58 10.33
CA LEU A 66 13.79 -6.57 9.49
C LEU A 66 14.60 -7.86 9.60
N LYS A 67 14.52 -8.54 10.74
CA LYS A 67 15.31 -9.74 11.05
C LYS A 67 14.45 -10.70 11.87
N ASP A 68 14.74 -11.97 11.71
CA ASP A 68 14.34 -13.01 12.65
C ASP A 68 15.29 -12.94 13.85
N ASP A 69 14.86 -12.29 14.93
CA ASP A 69 15.68 -11.95 16.09
C ASP A 69 14.91 -12.15 17.41
N GLU A 70 15.61 -12.04 18.54
CA GLU A 70 15.07 -12.18 19.88
C GLU A 70 13.86 -11.28 20.16
N TRP A 71 13.78 -10.11 19.51
CA TRP A 71 12.63 -9.24 19.62
C TRP A 71 11.37 -9.89 19.04
N LEU A 72 11.50 -10.55 17.88
CA LEU A 72 10.37 -11.24 17.27
C LEU A 72 9.99 -12.48 18.08
N ASP A 73 10.96 -13.16 18.70
CA ASP A 73 10.71 -14.27 19.60
C ASP A 73 9.89 -13.79 20.81
N GLU A 74 10.37 -12.78 21.52
CA GLU A 74 9.68 -12.18 22.67
C GLU A 74 8.28 -11.66 22.28
N PHE A 75 8.16 -10.97 21.14
CA PHE A 75 6.88 -10.46 20.65
C PHE A 75 5.89 -11.59 20.37
N SER A 76 6.34 -12.67 19.74
CA SER A 76 5.50 -13.81 19.38
C SER A 76 4.98 -14.59 20.61
N GLU A 77 5.72 -14.58 21.72
CA GLU A 77 5.35 -15.22 22.97
C GLU A 77 4.42 -14.33 23.80
N ARG A 78 4.79 -13.07 23.97
CA ARG A 78 4.13 -12.19 24.94
C ARG A 78 2.87 -11.51 24.39
N TYR A 79 2.89 -11.11 23.10
CA TYR A 79 1.78 -10.34 22.53
C TYR A 79 0.44 -11.08 22.58
N PRO A 80 0.31 -12.38 22.23
CA PRO A 80 -0.98 -13.07 22.29
C PRO A 80 -1.53 -13.18 23.72
N ALA A 81 -0.67 -13.36 24.70
CA ALA A 81 -1.09 -13.48 26.09
C ALA A 81 -1.47 -12.13 26.73
N GLU A 82 -0.71 -11.08 26.46
CA GLU A 82 -0.84 -9.80 27.14
C GLU A 82 -1.70 -8.77 26.39
N VAL A 83 -1.76 -8.85 25.05
CA VAL A 83 -2.56 -7.95 24.19
C VAL A 83 -3.69 -8.71 23.49
N GLY A 84 -3.37 -9.79 22.76
CA GLY A 84 -4.32 -10.73 22.16
C GLY A 84 -5.27 -10.12 21.12
N VAL A 85 -4.89 -9.03 20.45
CA VAL A 85 -5.68 -8.38 19.40
C VAL A 85 -5.12 -8.76 18.03
N PRO A 86 -5.92 -9.28 17.10
CA PRO A 86 -5.43 -9.58 15.75
C PRO A 86 -4.89 -8.32 15.07
N PHE A 87 -3.85 -8.50 14.25
CA PHE A 87 -3.18 -7.37 13.65
C PHE A 87 -2.82 -7.58 12.17
N HIS A 88 -2.54 -6.47 11.52
CA HIS A 88 -1.93 -6.36 10.20
C HIS A 88 -0.60 -5.64 10.31
N CYS A 89 0.41 -6.06 9.56
CA CYS A 89 1.67 -5.35 9.46
C CYS A 89 2.20 -5.31 8.02
N LEU A 90 3.25 -4.52 7.80
CA LEU A 90 3.89 -4.32 6.50
C LEU A 90 5.32 -4.89 6.55
N MET A 91 5.66 -5.68 5.53
CA MET A 91 6.98 -6.25 5.34
C MET A 91 7.43 -6.17 3.88
N ARG A 92 8.71 -6.42 3.64
CA ARG A 92 9.23 -6.68 2.31
C ARG A 92 9.23 -8.18 2.05
N ALA A 93 8.85 -8.60 0.85
CA ALA A 93 8.77 -10.02 0.48
C ALA A 93 10.11 -10.77 0.66
N ASN A 94 11.25 -10.11 0.41
CA ASN A 94 12.58 -10.72 0.61
C ASN A 94 13.01 -10.90 2.08
N LEU A 95 12.22 -10.42 3.02
CA LEU A 95 12.45 -10.59 4.47
C LEU A 95 11.54 -11.66 5.07
N LEU A 96 10.55 -12.14 4.31
CA LEU A 96 9.62 -13.13 4.78
C LEU A 96 10.23 -14.53 4.63
N THR A 97 10.47 -15.19 5.75
CA THR A 97 10.80 -16.61 5.84
C THR A 97 9.67 -17.35 6.53
N GLU A 98 9.64 -18.67 6.44
CA GLU A 98 8.65 -19.50 7.13
C GLU A 98 8.71 -19.30 8.65
N SER A 99 9.91 -19.24 9.24
CA SER A 99 10.11 -18.93 10.65
C SER A 99 9.48 -17.61 11.05
N VAL A 100 9.74 -16.54 10.31
CA VAL A 100 9.16 -15.21 10.56
C VAL A 100 7.64 -15.25 10.45
N LEU A 101 7.10 -15.90 9.41
CA LEU A 101 5.65 -16.01 9.22
C LEU A 101 4.97 -16.76 10.36
N LEU A 102 5.54 -17.89 10.80
CA LEU A 102 5.01 -18.69 11.91
C LEU A 102 5.01 -17.92 13.22
N LYS A 103 6.08 -17.19 13.53
CA LYS A 103 6.15 -16.32 14.72
C LYS A 103 5.12 -15.20 14.68
N LEU A 104 4.96 -14.54 13.54
CA LEU A 104 3.91 -13.53 13.36
C LEU A 104 2.50 -14.13 13.47
N LYS A 105 2.27 -15.31 12.87
CA LYS A 105 0.99 -16.03 12.98
C LYS A 105 0.68 -16.39 14.43
N LYS A 106 1.67 -16.90 15.18
CA LYS A 106 1.58 -17.17 16.62
C LYS A 106 1.21 -15.89 17.41
N ALA A 107 1.78 -14.75 17.06
CA ALA A 107 1.44 -13.46 17.65
C ALA A 107 0.01 -12.97 17.32
N GLY A 108 -0.66 -13.54 16.32
CA GLY A 108 -2.01 -13.15 15.92
C GLY A 108 -2.07 -12.32 14.63
N LEU A 109 -1.11 -12.49 13.70
CA LEU A 109 -1.16 -11.90 12.37
C LEU A 109 -2.41 -12.36 11.63
N ALA A 110 -3.25 -11.41 11.23
CA ALA A 110 -4.47 -11.67 10.47
C ALA A 110 -4.31 -11.41 8.97
N SER A 111 -3.38 -10.56 8.57
CA SER A 111 -3.04 -10.28 7.18
C SER A 111 -1.70 -9.57 7.07
N LEU A 112 -1.06 -9.64 5.90
CA LEU A 112 0.28 -9.10 5.68
C LEU A 112 0.33 -8.22 4.43
N SER A 113 0.94 -7.04 4.52
CA SER A 113 1.22 -6.20 3.37
C SER A 113 2.62 -6.42 2.83
N MET A 114 2.71 -6.73 1.53
CA MET A 114 3.97 -6.85 0.79
C MET A 114 3.78 -6.26 -0.60
N SER A 115 4.49 -5.18 -0.93
CA SER A 115 4.32 -4.50 -2.21
C SER A 115 5.12 -5.16 -3.34
N ILE A 116 4.48 -5.35 -4.49
CA ILE A 116 5.10 -5.81 -5.76
C ILE A 116 5.72 -4.64 -6.50
N GLU A 117 5.07 -3.49 -6.50
CA GLU A 117 5.39 -2.21 -7.13
C GLU A 117 5.37 -2.22 -8.67
N SER A 118 5.98 -3.21 -9.33
CA SER A 118 5.90 -3.42 -10.78
C SER A 118 6.10 -4.88 -11.15
N GLY A 119 5.37 -5.36 -12.16
CA GLY A 119 5.54 -6.67 -12.76
C GLY A 119 6.72 -6.75 -13.73
N ASP A 120 7.14 -5.61 -14.26
CA ASP A 120 8.31 -5.50 -15.12
C ASP A 120 9.60 -5.49 -14.28
N ASP A 121 10.53 -6.38 -14.59
CA ASP A 121 11.77 -6.56 -13.82
C ASP A 121 12.70 -5.34 -13.92
N HIS A 122 12.78 -4.71 -15.10
CA HIS A 122 13.59 -3.51 -15.30
C HIS A 122 13.00 -2.32 -14.52
N VAL A 123 11.70 -2.08 -14.67
CA VAL A 123 11.02 -1.01 -13.94
C VAL A 123 11.17 -1.23 -12.44
N ARG A 124 10.90 -2.44 -11.96
CA ARG A 124 10.98 -2.76 -10.52
C ARG A 124 12.38 -2.55 -9.95
N ASN A 125 13.42 -3.01 -10.63
CA ASN A 125 14.75 -3.08 -10.05
C ASN A 125 15.66 -1.92 -10.46
N ASN A 126 15.53 -1.37 -11.66
CA ASN A 126 16.37 -0.29 -12.15
C ASN A 126 15.72 1.10 -11.93
N VAL A 127 14.43 1.23 -12.25
CA VAL A 127 13.73 2.52 -12.09
C VAL A 127 13.26 2.72 -10.64
N LEU A 128 12.54 1.76 -10.07
CA LEU A 128 12.00 1.84 -8.70
C LEU A 128 13.03 1.43 -7.62
N LYS A 129 14.16 0.86 -8.02
CA LYS A 129 15.25 0.39 -7.13
C LYS A 129 14.77 -0.54 -6.02
N ARG A 130 13.82 -1.43 -6.36
CA ARG A 130 13.23 -2.35 -5.40
C ARG A 130 14.17 -3.49 -5.03
N ASN A 131 15.08 -3.89 -5.95
CA ASN A 131 16.03 -4.98 -5.80
C ASN A 131 15.35 -6.27 -5.32
N MET A 132 14.43 -6.78 -6.13
CA MET A 132 13.61 -7.94 -5.78
C MET A 132 13.26 -8.73 -7.05
N SER A 133 13.59 -10.02 -7.07
CA SER A 133 13.27 -10.88 -8.20
C SER A 133 11.78 -11.26 -8.24
N ARG A 134 11.27 -11.60 -9.43
CA ARG A 134 9.92 -12.17 -9.59
C ARG A 134 9.75 -13.45 -8.76
N LYS A 135 10.80 -14.29 -8.69
CA LYS A 135 10.80 -15.50 -7.88
C LYS A 135 10.61 -15.18 -6.40
N THR A 136 11.37 -14.23 -5.86
CA THR A 136 11.24 -13.82 -4.45
C THR A 136 9.83 -13.35 -4.11
N LEU A 137 9.20 -12.60 -5.00
CA LEU A 137 7.80 -12.17 -4.83
C LEU A 137 6.88 -13.39 -4.80
N LYS A 138 6.93 -14.24 -5.81
CA LYS A 138 6.05 -15.41 -5.91
C LYS A 138 6.21 -16.36 -4.72
N ASP A 139 7.43 -16.63 -4.28
CA ASP A 139 7.70 -17.50 -3.13
C ASP A 139 7.10 -16.91 -1.83
N ALA A 140 7.26 -15.61 -1.60
CA ALA A 140 6.74 -14.97 -0.39
C ALA A 140 5.19 -14.94 -0.34
N PHE A 141 4.54 -14.67 -1.48
CA PHE A 141 3.08 -14.70 -1.55
C PHE A 141 2.55 -16.13 -1.45
N ALA A 142 3.21 -17.12 -2.08
CA ALA A 142 2.87 -18.54 -1.97
C ALA A 142 3.00 -19.03 -0.52
N LEU A 143 4.05 -18.59 0.19
CA LEU A 143 4.22 -18.89 1.61
C LEU A 143 3.06 -18.33 2.46
N CYS A 144 2.60 -17.11 2.22
CA CYS A 144 1.42 -16.59 2.88
C CYS A 144 0.16 -17.41 2.58
N ALA A 145 -0.02 -17.80 1.31
CA ALA A 145 -1.17 -18.59 0.87
C ALA A 145 -1.18 -19.98 1.51
N SER A 146 -0.03 -20.66 1.65
CA SER A 146 0.08 -21.98 2.29
C SER A 146 -0.25 -21.97 3.79
N HIS A 147 -0.25 -20.78 4.41
CA HIS A 147 -0.62 -20.57 5.81
C HIS A 147 -1.93 -19.81 6.00
N ASP A 148 -2.75 -19.66 4.96
CA ASP A 148 -4.03 -18.94 4.97
C ASP A 148 -3.92 -17.48 5.44
N ILE A 149 -2.81 -16.81 5.18
CA ILE A 149 -2.62 -15.39 5.51
C ILE A 149 -3.00 -14.52 4.30
N PRO A 150 -4.10 -13.76 4.37
CA PRO A 150 -4.48 -12.80 3.35
C PRO A 150 -3.40 -11.75 3.13
N THR A 151 -3.14 -11.41 1.87
CA THR A 151 -2.09 -10.47 1.50
C THR A 151 -2.64 -9.19 0.90
N PHE A 152 -1.97 -8.07 1.20
CA PHE A 152 -2.20 -6.77 0.60
C PHE A 152 -0.96 -6.34 -0.19
N SER A 153 -1.13 -5.88 -1.44
CA SER A 153 -0.04 -5.41 -2.28
C SER A 153 -0.30 -4.00 -2.80
N ASN A 154 0.77 -3.20 -2.93
CA ASN A 154 0.77 -1.98 -3.72
C ASN A 154 1.55 -2.21 -5.02
N THR A 155 1.05 -1.62 -6.11
CA THR A 155 1.66 -1.68 -7.45
C THR A 155 1.47 -0.35 -8.14
N ILE A 156 2.56 0.30 -8.55
CA ILE A 156 2.53 1.65 -9.13
C ILE A 156 2.34 1.54 -10.63
N TYR A 157 1.27 2.13 -11.15
CA TYR A 157 1.00 2.25 -12.58
C TYR A 157 1.45 3.60 -13.14
N GLY A 158 1.75 3.63 -14.43
CA GLY A 158 2.10 4.85 -15.12
C GLY A 158 3.41 5.48 -14.64
N VAL A 159 4.40 4.67 -14.31
CA VAL A 159 5.77 5.14 -14.02
C VAL A 159 6.34 5.83 -15.27
N PRO A 160 7.11 6.94 -15.15
CA PRO A 160 7.69 7.60 -16.32
C PRO A 160 8.47 6.63 -17.22
N GLY A 161 8.19 6.65 -18.52
CA GLY A 161 8.82 5.77 -19.50
C GLY A 161 8.22 4.36 -19.61
N THR A 162 7.16 4.04 -18.84
CA THR A 162 6.45 2.75 -18.99
C THR A 162 5.30 2.82 -19.99
N THR A 163 4.87 1.64 -20.42
CA THR A 163 3.72 1.45 -21.31
C THR A 163 2.53 0.86 -20.53
N LEU A 164 1.34 0.95 -21.12
CA LEU A 164 0.15 0.31 -20.60
C LEU A 164 0.32 -1.22 -20.48
N ASP A 165 1.06 -1.85 -21.40
CA ASP A 165 1.30 -3.30 -21.37
C ASP A 165 2.17 -3.70 -20.15
N GLN A 166 3.10 -2.86 -19.73
CA GLN A 166 3.87 -3.08 -18.50
C GLN A 166 3.01 -2.91 -17.23
N ASP A 167 2.05 -1.98 -17.24
CA ASP A 167 1.06 -1.87 -16.17
C ASP A 167 0.15 -3.12 -16.13
N ILE A 168 -0.30 -3.62 -17.29
CA ILE A 168 -1.06 -4.88 -17.40
C ILE A 168 -0.22 -6.08 -16.92
N GLY A 169 1.05 -6.16 -17.30
CA GLY A 169 1.96 -7.19 -16.80
C GLY A 169 2.15 -7.14 -15.28
N SER A 170 2.00 -5.95 -14.70
CA SER A 170 2.01 -5.78 -13.24
C SER A 170 0.73 -6.30 -12.59
N LEU A 171 -0.44 -6.13 -13.21
CA LEU A 171 -1.68 -6.80 -12.79
C LEU A 171 -1.52 -8.32 -12.87
N ASP A 172 -0.98 -8.83 -13.97
CA ASP A 172 -0.79 -10.28 -14.19
C ASP A 172 0.09 -10.89 -13.08
N LEU A 173 1.19 -10.22 -12.70
CA LEU A 173 2.02 -10.70 -11.60
C LEU A 173 1.28 -10.70 -10.25
N ASN A 174 0.43 -9.72 -9.98
CA ASN A 174 -0.41 -9.73 -8.77
C ASN A 174 -1.39 -10.91 -8.77
N ILE A 175 -2.00 -11.23 -9.92
CA ILE A 175 -2.88 -12.40 -10.09
C ILE A 175 -2.08 -13.70 -9.88
N GLU A 176 -0.91 -13.83 -10.51
CA GLU A 176 -0.04 -15.00 -10.35
C GLU A 176 0.43 -15.21 -8.90
N CYS A 177 0.66 -14.13 -8.16
CA CYS A 177 0.99 -14.17 -6.74
C CYS A 177 -0.20 -14.48 -5.84
N GLY A 178 -1.42 -14.55 -6.34
CA GLY A 178 -2.63 -14.79 -5.54
C GLY A 178 -2.89 -13.68 -4.52
N VAL A 179 -2.57 -12.42 -4.86
CA VAL A 179 -2.77 -11.27 -3.96
C VAL A 179 -4.25 -11.15 -3.60
N THR A 180 -4.55 -11.11 -2.29
CA THR A 180 -5.93 -11.03 -1.81
C THR A 180 -6.56 -9.66 -2.09
N PHE A 181 -5.79 -8.58 -1.89
CA PHE A 181 -6.19 -7.22 -2.18
C PHE A 181 -5.02 -6.41 -2.69
N GLY A 182 -5.19 -5.71 -3.81
CA GLY A 182 -4.20 -4.82 -4.39
C GLY A 182 -4.69 -3.39 -4.50
N GLU A 183 -3.85 -2.43 -4.13
CA GLU A 183 -3.99 -1.04 -4.55
C GLU A 183 -3.03 -0.76 -5.70
N PHE A 184 -3.55 -0.09 -6.72
CA PHE A 184 -2.83 0.21 -7.95
C PHE A 184 -2.77 1.73 -8.18
N PRO A 185 -2.06 2.48 -7.31
CA PRO A 185 -1.91 3.92 -7.46
C PRO A 185 -1.27 4.27 -8.80
N LEU A 186 -1.73 5.35 -9.42
CA LEU A 186 -1.02 5.98 -10.51
C LEU A 186 0.20 6.69 -9.95
N PHE A 187 1.30 6.64 -10.68
CA PHE A 187 2.52 7.34 -10.27
C PHE A 187 2.22 8.81 -9.93
N PHE A 188 2.69 9.19 -8.75
CA PHE A 188 2.59 10.54 -8.22
C PHE A 188 3.98 11.03 -7.82
N PRO A 189 4.49 12.12 -8.39
CA PRO A 189 5.83 12.61 -8.10
C PRO A 189 5.88 13.27 -6.72
N TYR A 190 6.27 12.51 -5.70
CA TYR A 190 6.49 13.11 -4.38
C TYR A 190 7.74 13.98 -4.38
N PRO A 191 7.68 15.21 -3.84
CA PRO A 191 8.82 16.12 -3.82
C PRO A 191 10.08 15.47 -3.21
N ARG A 192 11.24 15.78 -3.80
CA ARG A 192 12.56 15.31 -3.34
C ARG A 192 12.80 13.80 -3.42
N THR A 193 11.90 13.00 -3.99
CA THR A 193 12.18 11.59 -4.29
C THR A 193 13.04 11.45 -5.55
N GLU A 194 13.81 10.37 -5.63
CA GLU A 194 14.60 10.08 -6.84
C GLU A 194 13.71 9.87 -8.06
N LEU A 195 12.53 9.25 -7.86
CA LEU A 195 11.60 9.00 -8.96
C LEU A 195 10.94 10.28 -9.48
N ALA A 196 10.71 11.29 -8.61
CA ALA A 196 10.26 12.61 -9.07
C ALA A 196 11.36 13.33 -9.87
N ALA A 197 12.62 13.26 -9.43
CA ALA A 197 13.76 13.78 -10.18
C ALA A 197 13.89 13.08 -11.56
N TYR A 198 13.78 11.76 -11.59
CA TYR A 198 13.77 10.99 -12.83
C TYR A 198 12.63 11.43 -13.78
N ALA A 199 11.42 11.65 -13.25
CA ALA A 199 10.31 12.15 -14.07
C ALA A 199 10.58 13.54 -14.70
N MET A 200 11.26 14.43 -13.96
CA MET A 200 11.68 15.73 -14.46
C MET A 200 12.79 15.62 -15.52
N GLU A 201 13.79 14.79 -15.28
CA GLU A 201 14.89 14.52 -16.22
C GLU A 201 14.39 13.95 -17.55
N GLN A 202 13.34 13.11 -17.51
CA GLN A 202 12.68 12.58 -18.71
C GLN A 202 11.71 13.57 -19.36
N GLY A 203 11.58 14.81 -18.87
CA GLY A 203 10.60 15.78 -19.36
C GLY A 203 9.13 15.36 -19.14
N ALA A 204 8.90 14.31 -18.34
CA ALA A 204 7.57 13.79 -18.08
C ALA A 204 6.80 14.63 -17.04
N PHE A 205 7.50 15.37 -16.20
CA PHE A 205 6.95 16.26 -15.18
C PHE A 205 7.74 17.58 -15.16
N ASP A 206 7.08 18.72 -15.01
CA ASP A 206 7.70 20.04 -15.05
C ASP A 206 8.20 20.56 -13.70
N GLY A 207 7.99 19.80 -12.63
CA GLY A 207 8.38 20.20 -11.28
C GLY A 207 7.36 21.09 -10.57
N ASP A 208 6.21 21.36 -11.16
CA ASP A 208 5.12 22.09 -10.49
C ASP A 208 4.36 21.17 -9.52
N PHE A 209 4.91 21.04 -8.31
CA PHE A 209 4.32 20.24 -7.24
C PHE A 209 3.05 20.87 -6.65
N ASP A 210 2.86 22.18 -6.82
CA ASP A 210 1.72 22.89 -6.26
C ASP A 210 0.43 22.66 -7.05
N SER A 211 0.56 22.29 -8.34
CA SER A 211 -0.57 21.92 -9.19
C SER A 211 -1.04 20.46 -9.04
N LEU A 212 -0.35 19.66 -8.22
CA LEU A 212 -0.68 18.25 -8.06
C LEU A 212 -1.98 18.04 -7.31
N HIS A 213 -2.77 17.07 -7.77
CA HIS A 213 -3.99 16.64 -7.07
C HIS A 213 -3.67 16.03 -5.70
N MET A 214 -4.58 16.14 -4.75
CA MET A 214 -4.45 15.50 -3.43
C MET A 214 -4.58 13.97 -3.46
N SER A 215 -5.01 13.39 -4.58
CA SER A 215 -5.23 11.95 -4.71
C SER A 215 -4.48 11.37 -5.90
N TYR A 216 -3.64 10.38 -5.62
CA TYR A 216 -2.93 9.57 -6.64
C TYR A 216 -3.85 8.72 -7.53
N GLN A 217 -5.16 8.65 -7.23
CA GLN A 217 -6.17 7.98 -8.05
C GLN A 217 -6.93 8.92 -8.96
N ALA A 218 -6.75 10.24 -8.83
CA ALA A 218 -7.46 11.22 -9.66
C ALA A 218 -7.05 11.12 -11.14
N GLY A 219 -5.75 10.90 -11.38
CA GLY A 219 -5.17 10.75 -12.71
C GLY A 219 -3.66 10.91 -12.69
N SER A 220 -2.98 10.56 -13.77
CA SER A 220 -1.54 10.79 -13.90
C SER A 220 -1.25 12.27 -14.16
N PRO A 221 -0.37 12.92 -13.37
CA PRO A 221 0.07 14.30 -13.63
C PRO A 221 1.09 14.38 -14.76
N LEU A 222 1.62 13.25 -15.23
CA LEU A 222 2.70 13.20 -16.19
C LEU A 222 2.28 13.70 -17.57
N LYS A 223 3.20 14.42 -18.25
CA LYS A 223 2.99 14.95 -19.61
C LYS A 223 3.29 13.94 -20.71
N CYS A 224 4.03 12.88 -20.42
CA CYS A 224 4.41 11.85 -21.38
C CYS A 224 3.26 10.94 -21.83
N PHE A 225 2.13 10.97 -21.15
CA PHE A 225 0.95 10.18 -21.51
C PHE A 225 -0.14 11.04 -22.15
N SER A 226 -0.72 10.57 -23.24
CA SER A 226 -1.90 11.17 -23.86
C SER A 226 -3.13 11.07 -22.95
N LYS A 227 -4.15 11.88 -23.21
CA LYS A 227 -5.43 11.81 -22.47
C LYS A 227 -6.06 10.41 -22.50
N ARG A 228 -5.92 9.69 -23.62
CA ARG A 228 -6.46 8.34 -23.80
C ARG A 228 -5.68 7.32 -22.96
N GLU A 229 -4.36 7.42 -22.92
CA GLU A 229 -3.52 6.55 -22.06
C GLU A 229 -3.81 6.78 -20.59
N LYS A 230 -3.88 8.04 -20.14
CA LYS A 230 -4.24 8.38 -18.75
C LYS A 230 -5.61 7.83 -18.34
N MET A 231 -6.61 7.88 -19.25
CA MET A 231 -7.92 7.29 -19.00
C MET A 231 -7.82 5.77 -18.85
N ARG A 232 -7.07 5.08 -19.73
CA ARG A 232 -6.89 3.62 -19.68
C ARG A 232 -6.14 3.20 -18.42
N GLN A 233 -5.07 3.90 -18.04
CA GLN A 233 -4.33 3.66 -16.81
C GLN A 233 -5.22 3.84 -15.58
N LYS A 234 -6.04 4.90 -15.55
CA LYS A 234 -7.01 5.13 -14.47
C LYS A 234 -8.05 4.00 -14.39
N ASN A 235 -8.61 3.59 -15.52
CA ASN A 235 -9.57 2.51 -15.56
C ASN A 235 -8.94 1.18 -15.13
N LEU A 236 -7.71 0.89 -15.58
CA LEU A 236 -6.96 -0.28 -15.14
C LEU A 236 -6.72 -0.24 -13.62
N SER A 237 -6.27 0.89 -13.07
CA SER A 237 -6.08 1.09 -11.63
C SER A 237 -7.34 0.75 -10.82
N LEU A 238 -8.51 1.21 -11.26
CA LEU A 238 -9.79 0.99 -10.58
C LEU A 238 -10.30 -0.46 -10.74
N LEU A 239 -10.05 -1.10 -11.87
CA LEU A 239 -10.59 -2.44 -12.18
C LEU A 239 -9.64 -3.58 -11.78
N SER A 240 -8.35 -3.31 -11.55
CA SER A 240 -7.38 -4.34 -11.18
C SER A 240 -7.77 -5.11 -9.93
N THR A 241 -8.33 -4.44 -8.92
CA THR A 241 -8.80 -5.10 -7.69
C THR A 241 -9.95 -6.08 -7.97
N VAL A 242 -10.80 -5.80 -8.96
CA VAL A 242 -11.85 -6.73 -9.42
C VAL A 242 -11.23 -7.97 -10.06
N CYS A 243 -10.16 -7.79 -10.86
CA CYS A 243 -9.43 -8.90 -11.46
C CYS A 243 -8.72 -9.78 -10.41
N LEU A 244 -8.26 -9.22 -9.30
CA LEU A 244 -7.71 -10.02 -8.19
C LEU A 244 -8.79 -10.87 -7.53
N MET A 245 -9.99 -10.33 -7.35
CA MET A 245 -11.12 -11.06 -6.77
C MET A 245 -11.66 -12.14 -7.72
N ILE A 246 -11.72 -11.84 -9.03
CA ILE A 246 -12.25 -12.72 -10.07
C ILE A 246 -11.28 -12.71 -11.27
N PRO A 247 -10.19 -13.52 -11.24
CA PRO A 247 -9.17 -13.53 -12.30
C PRO A 247 -9.73 -13.79 -13.71
N ALA A 248 -10.82 -14.53 -13.82
CA ALA A 248 -11.49 -14.81 -15.10
C ALA A 248 -11.99 -13.53 -15.82
N LEU A 249 -12.19 -12.42 -15.10
CA LEU A 249 -12.58 -11.14 -15.70
C LEU A 249 -11.42 -10.37 -16.34
N ARG A 250 -10.18 -10.78 -16.10
CA ARG A 250 -8.99 -10.10 -16.64
C ARG A 250 -9.05 -9.85 -18.16
N PRO A 251 -9.40 -10.82 -19.04
CA PRO A 251 -9.48 -10.57 -20.47
C PRO A 251 -10.54 -9.50 -20.84
N LEU A 252 -11.71 -9.55 -20.19
CA LEU A 252 -12.76 -8.56 -20.39
C LEU A 252 -12.31 -7.16 -19.96
N VAL A 253 -11.68 -7.06 -18.80
CA VAL A 253 -11.18 -5.79 -18.26
C VAL A 253 -10.13 -5.19 -19.20
N VAL A 254 -9.11 -5.96 -19.57
CA VAL A 254 -7.96 -5.47 -20.35
C VAL A 254 -8.33 -5.17 -21.80
N ASN A 255 -9.14 -6.01 -22.44
CA ASN A 255 -9.43 -5.88 -23.86
C ASN A 255 -10.60 -4.93 -24.15
N ILE A 256 -11.51 -4.72 -23.18
CA ILE A 256 -12.73 -3.95 -23.40
C ILE A 256 -12.89 -2.82 -22.39
N LEU A 257 -12.99 -3.14 -21.09
CA LEU A 257 -13.50 -2.19 -20.11
C LEU A 257 -12.56 -0.99 -19.89
N ILE A 258 -11.23 -1.19 -19.90
CA ILE A 258 -10.28 -0.07 -19.71
C ILE A 258 -10.36 0.96 -20.85
N HIS A 259 -10.91 0.60 -22.02
CA HIS A 259 -11.02 1.48 -23.17
C HIS A 259 -12.28 2.36 -23.17
N LEU A 260 -13.23 2.08 -22.27
CA LEU A 260 -14.49 2.80 -22.18
C LEU A 260 -14.38 4.04 -21.28
N PRO A 261 -15.07 5.14 -21.59
CA PRO A 261 -15.03 6.37 -20.78
C PRO A 261 -15.93 6.27 -19.53
N LEU A 262 -15.80 5.18 -18.76
CA LEU A 262 -16.66 4.85 -17.62
C LEU A 262 -15.93 4.96 -16.27
N SER A 263 -14.85 5.74 -16.19
CA SER A 263 -14.04 5.88 -14.96
C SER A 263 -14.87 6.23 -13.72
N GLY A 264 -15.94 7.02 -13.87
CA GLY A 264 -16.84 7.37 -12.78
C GLY A 264 -17.61 6.15 -12.22
N LEU A 265 -18.09 5.25 -13.09
CA LEU A 265 -18.74 4.00 -12.67
C LEU A 265 -17.73 3.05 -12.02
N TYR A 266 -16.53 2.91 -12.60
CA TYR A 266 -15.47 2.05 -12.08
C TYR A 266 -14.97 2.52 -10.72
N PHE A 267 -14.98 3.82 -10.44
CA PHE A 267 -14.69 4.39 -9.14
C PHE A 267 -15.63 3.84 -8.05
N TYR A 268 -16.93 3.86 -8.27
CA TYR A 268 -17.90 3.31 -7.31
C TYR A 268 -17.73 1.80 -7.13
N LEU A 269 -17.53 1.06 -8.23
CA LEU A 269 -17.27 -0.38 -8.17
C LEU A 269 -16.01 -0.69 -7.35
N TYR A 270 -14.93 0.04 -7.59
CA TYR A 270 -13.68 -0.10 -6.83
C TYR A 270 -13.90 0.05 -5.33
N TYR A 271 -14.60 1.11 -4.89
CA TYR A 271 -14.81 1.35 -3.46
C TYR A 271 -15.73 0.32 -2.81
N ILE A 272 -16.71 -0.19 -3.51
CA ILE A 272 -17.54 -1.30 -3.02
C ILE A 272 -16.69 -2.55 -2.81
N VAL A 273 -15.92 -2.94 -3.83
CA VAL A 273 -15.03 -4.11 -3.77
C VAL A 273 -13.96 -3.92 -2.69
N LYS A 274 -13.32 -2.76 -2.64
CA LYS A 274 -12.34 -2.40 -1.62
C LYS A 274 -12.93 -2.52 -0.21
N ALA A 275 -14.08 -1.91 0.04
CA ALA A 275 -14.73 -1.96 1.35
C ALA A 275 -15.05 -3.40 1.77
N TYR A 276 -15.55 -4.23 0.85
CA TYR A 276 -15.82 -5.63 1.11
C TYR A 276 -14.55 -6.40 1.48
N ILE A 277 -13.52 -6.40 0.62
CA ILE A 277 -12.30 -7.19 0.84
C ILE A 277 -11.54 -6.70 2.08
N ILE A 278 -11.39 -5.38 2.23
CA ILE A 278 -10.66 -4.80 3.37
C ILE A 278 -11.31 -5.20 4.69
N LYS A 279 -12.65 -5.16 4.78
CA LYS A 279 -13.36 -5.44 6.04
C LYS A 279 -13.52 -6.93 6.33
N THR A 280 -13.51 -7.78 5.31
CA THR A 280 -13.74 -9.22 5.49
C THR A 280 -12.45 -10.04 5.49
N ARG A 281 -11.41 -9.58 4.78
CA ARG A 281 -10.19 -10.37 4.57
C ARG A 281 -8.93 -9.71 5.13
N ILE A 282 -8.74 -8.40 4.93
CA ILE A 282 -7.49 -7.72 5.31
C ILE A 282 -7.54 -7.21 6.75
N TYR A 283 -8.60 -6.51 7.13
CA TYR A 283 -8.83 -6.04 8.50
C TYR A 283 -10.14 -6.60 9.03
N PRO A 284 -10.20 -7.93 9.29
CA PRO A 284 -11.44 -8.57 9.70
C PRO A 284 -11.92 -8.02 11.03
N MET A 285 -13.05 -7.33 11.00
CA MET A 285 -13.67 -6.75 12.19
C MET A 285 -15.17 -7.04 12.18
N LYS A 286 -15.71 -7.30 13.38
CA LYS A 286 -17.16 -7.41 13.55
C LYS A 286 -17.76 -6.00 13.52
N LEU A 287 -18.41 -5.66 12.40
CA LEU A 287 -19.14 -4.41 12.26
C LEU A 287 -20.63 -4.68 12.26
N SER A 288 -21.40 -3.83 12.93
CA SER A 288 -22.84 -3.81 12.74
C SER A 288 -23.16 -3.38 11.30
N LEU A 289 -24.31 -3.78 10.76
CA LEU A 289 -24.74 -3.34 9.43
C LEU A 289 -24.75 -1.79 9.32
N LYS A 290 -25.19 -1.11 10.38
CA LYS A 290 -25.21 0.35 10.48
C LYS A 290 -23.79 0.95 10.35
N ASP A 291 -22.81 0.37 11.07
CA ASP A 291 -21.42 0.87 11.03
C ASP A 291 -20.75 0.55 9.69
N ALA A 292 -21.08 -0.59 9.07
CA ALA A 292 -20.60 -0.92 7.73
C ALA A 292 -21.14 0.07 6.67
N LEU A 293 -22.42 0.35 6.67
CA LEU A 293 -23.04 1.34 5.76
C LEU A 293 -22.49 2.73 6.00
N ARG A 294 -22.35 3.14 7.25
CA ARG A 294 -21.74 4.42 7.61
C ARG A 294 -20.29 4.52 7.12
N SER A 295 -19.47 3.48 7.33
CA SER A 295 -18.07 3.47 6.85
C SER A 295 -17.98 3.54 5.33
N ILE A 296 -18.87 2.88 4.60
CA ILE A 296 -18.96 2.95 3.15
C ILE A 296 -19.29 4.38 2.73
N TRP A 297 -20.33 4.98 3.31
CA TRP A 297 -20.74 6.34 3.02
C TRP A 297 -19.65 7.38 3.30
N GLU A 298 -19.00 7.30 4.47
CA GLU A 298 -17.90 8.18 4.85
C GLU A 298 -16.71 8.03 3.88
N SER A 299 -16.40 6.80 3.45
CA SER A 299 -15.32 6.55 2.47
C SER A 299 -15.64 7.19 1.12
N PHE A 300 -16.87 7.04 0.61
CA PHE A 300 -17.29 7.70 -0.63
C PHE A 300 -17.25 9.22 -0.54
N THR A 301 -17.73 9.78 0.56
CA THR A 301 -17.79 11.24 0.76
C THR A 301 -16.39 11.84 0.85
N LEU A 302 -15.51 11.25 1.66
CA LEU A 302 -14.11 11.68 1.82
C LEU A 302 -13.32 11.58 0.51
N GLU A 303 -13.44 10.46 -0.20
CA GLU A 303 -12.69 10.27 -1.43
C GLU A 303 -13.23 11.15 -2.57
N ARG A 304 -14.54 11.33 -2.67
CA ARG A 304 -15.12 12.27 -3.63
C ARG A 304 -14.67 13.70 -3.35
N PHE A 305 -14.59 14.10 -2.08
CA PHE A 305 -14.09 15.41 -1.69
C PHE A 305 -12.62 15.60 -2.09
N LYS A 306 -11.74 14.60 -1.83
CA LYS A 306 -10.32 14.65 -2.22
C LYS A 306 -10.09 14.79 -3.73
N HIS A 307 -11.06 14.42 -4.55
CA HIS A 307 -11.01 14.54 -6.00
C HIS A 307 -11.53 15.89 -6.53
N THR A 308 -12.00 16.79 -5.66
CA THR A 308 -12.50 18.11 -6.07
C THR A 308 -11.41 19.17 -5.96
N GLU A 309 -11.42 20.11 -6.90
CA GLU A 309 -10.50 21.27 -6.90
C GLU A 309 -10.70 22.16 -5.64
N GLU A 310 -11.91 22.15 -5.07
CA GLU A 310 -12.25 22.85 -3.83
C GLU A 310 -11.53 22.27 -2.61
N ALA A 311 -11.36 20.95 -2.53
CA ALA A 311 -10.62 20.30 -1.45
C ALA A 311 -9.15 20.74 -1.41
N PHE A 312 -8.55 20.91 -2.59
CA PHE A 312 -7.19 21.43 -2.73
C PHE A 312 -7.07 22.87 -2.26
N LYS A 313 -7.99 23.73 -2.70
CA LYS A 313 -8.03 25.15 -2.30
C LYS A 313 -8.28 25.33 -0.79
N GLN A 314 -9.12 24.49 -0.18
CA GLN A 314 -9.38 24.54 1.27
C GLN A 314 -8.19 24.06 2.11
N ALA A 315 -7.48 23.02 1.66
CA ALA A 315 -6.27 22.55 2.35
C ALA A 315 -5.15 23.60 2.35
N LEU A 316 -4.95 24.30 1.22
CA LEU A 316 -3.99 25.41 1.13
C LEU A 316 -4.43 26.66 1.90
N GLY A 317 -5.74 26.94 1.96
CA GLY A 317 -6.30 28.10 2.68
C GLY A 317 -6.28 27.94 4.20
N GLY A 318 -6.26 26.71 4.72
CA GLY A 318 -6.17 26.41 6.16
C GLY A 318 -4.80 26.72 6.78
N GLU A 319 -3.74 26.68 5.99
CA GLU A 319 -2.37 27.01 6.47
C GLU A 319 -2.10 28.51 6.62
N ARG A 320 -2.92 29.39 6.03
CA ARG A 320 -2.75 30.86 6.15
C ARG A 320 -3.40 31.48 7.39
N ARG A 321 -3.99 30.68 8.28
CA ARG A 321 -4.68 31.17 9.50
C ARG A 321 -4.11 30.63 10.81
N ARG A 322 -2.83 30.23 10.83
CA ARG A 322 -2.14 29.95 12.11
C ARG A 322 -0.84 30.71 12.20
#